data_eb20599b4d31f5148858f61808fb74ee
#
_entry.id   eb20599b4d31f5148858f61808fb74ee
#
_cell.length_a   1.000
_cell.length_b   1.000
_cell.length_c   1.000
_cell.angle_alpha   90.00
_cell.angle_beta   90.00
_cell.angle_gamma   90.00
#
_symmetry.space_group_name_H-M   'P 1'
#
loop_
_entity.id
_entity.type
_entity.pdbx_description
1 polymer ?
#
loop_
_entity_poly.entity_id
_entity_poly.type
_entity_poly.pdbx_seq_one_letter_code
_entity_poly.pdbx_strand_id
1 'polypeptide(L)'
;MMTPKENFLELLKPNGQPDRQLCQYEALHMCLNDPINTYLRGNRKRGTVSKDRWGTTISFPADAPGPMPVTTDGLAVCPDVTRWRETVHTPDIAACTEGWETCRAAARAACGEEKLLAGFMGTGIFEQCHFLMGFEDTLTNLYEYPQEMHALIDYITTYRLLYVKLLIDNLQPDVIFSHDDWGTKDALFMKPEMWREFFKEPYRRFYGYIRSRGVIAIHHADSYLVPIVEDMAEIGIQVWQGVLPENDIPALQQKLHGRLVLMGGMGAAIDRADASPEEIYGYAMDTLRRCCPGGHYIPSITYGLPGAVYPHVDEYIDRAIADYNRALHVPRFDLPPVPRRVRAAAVRQAAGAAVENGDVLARLAAALEKGQQKKVLALCREALEQGRTPQEILSGGLIRGMNDLGEAFSANRAFVPEMLMAARCMTAALGELKPLMTGGNAKTVGRACIGTVRGDMHDIGKNLVKIMLEGSGVEVIDLGVDVTPEQFVETAKRQHCGVIACSSLLTTTMGEMRRVVTLAREAGIRDQVKIFVGGAPISQSFCDEIGADVYTEDAAAAARAAVSALKG
;
A
#
# COMPACT_ATOMS: atom_id res chain seq x y z
N MET A 1 18.50 -2.58 35.76
CA MET A 1 17.76 -2.72 34.51
C MET A 1 17.52 -1.35 33.93
N MET A 2 17.78 -1.18 32.66
CA MET A 2 17.50 0.05 31.92
C MET A 2 15.98 0.32 31.89
N THR A 3 15.59 1.57 31.92
CA THR A 3 14.21 1.99 31.64
C THR A 3 13.85 1.72 30.18
N PRO A 4 12.56 1.72 29.79
CA PRO A 4 12.17 1.60 28.38
C PRO A 4 12.85 2.66 27.50
N LYS A 5 12.93 3.90 27.95
CA LYS A 5 13.61 5.01 27.29
C LYS A 5 15.11 4.73 27.07
N GLU A 6 15.81 4.28 28.10
CA GLU A 6 17.24 3.95 28.01
C GLU A 6 17.50 2.80 27.03
N ASN A 7 16.69 1.74 27.08
CA ASN A 7 16.78 0.63 26.12
C ASN A 7 16.54 1.10 24.67
N PHE A 8 15.55 1.99 24.47
CA PHE A 8 15.30 2.55 23.14
C PHE A 8 16.49 3.36 22.62
N LEU A 9 17.05 4.23 23.46
CA LEU A 9 18.22 5.03 23.11
C LEU A 9 19.47 4.16 22.86
N GLU A 10 19.58 3.04 23.57
CA GLU A 10 20.66 2.08 23.35
C GLU A 10 20.57 1.40 21.99
N LEU A 11 19.34 1.04 21.54
CA LEU A 11 19.11 0.46 20.21
C LEU A 11 19.54 1.38 19.05
N LEU A 12 19.56 2.70 19.26
CA LEU A 12 19.97 3.67 18.23
C LEU A 12 21.49 3.78 18.06
N LYS A 13 22.27 3.22 18.98
CA LYS A 13 23.73 3.24 18.92
C LYS A 13 24.24 2.07 18.05
N PRO A 14 25.24 2.26 17.19
CA PRO A 14 25.74 1.18 16.31
C PRO A 14 26.15 -0.10 17.06
N ASN A 15 26.70 0.03 18.26
CA ASN A 15 27.12 -1.06 19.14
C ASN A 15 26.31 -1.08 20.44
N GLY A 16 25.08 -0.66 20.39
CA GLY A 16 24.23 -0.58 21.57
C GLY A 16 23.93 -1.94 22.17
N GLN A 17 23.83 -1.98 23.48
CA GLN A 17 23.61 -3.21 24.26
C GLN A 17 22.38 -3.02 25.16
N PRO A 18 21.17 -3.08 24.59
CA PRO A 18 19.96 -3.04 25.39
C PRO A 18 19.95 -4.26 26.34
N ASP A 19 19.49 -4.09 27.56
CA ASP A 19 19.47 -5.18 28.54
C ASP A 19 18.26 -6.11 28.38
N ARG A 20 17.26 -5.72 27.58
CA ARG A 20 16.08 -6.52 27.21
C ARG A 20 15.47 -6.07 25.90
N GLN A 21 14.57 -6.87 25.34
CA GLN A 21 13.70 -6.47 24.25
C GLN A 21 12.61 -5.51 24.75
N LEU A 22 12.38 -4.44 24.02
CA LEU A 22 11.25 -3.54 24.26
C LEU A 22 9.93 -4.22 23.87
N CYS A 23 8.86 -3.85 24.56
CA CYS A 23 7.52 -4.31 24.26
C CYS A 23 6.82 -3.25 23.41
N GLN A 24 6.73 -3.47 22.09
CA GLN A 24 6.00 -2.60 21.17
C GLN A 24 6.31 -1.09 21.40
N TYR A 25 5.31 -0.30 21.79
CA TYR A 25 5.42 1.14 22.01
C TYR A 25 5.75 1.52 23.46
N GLU A 26 6.20 0.59 24.32
CA GLU A 26 6.39 0.89 25.76
C GLU A 26 7.32 2.08 26.03
N ALA A 27 8.30 2.32 25.14
CA ALA A 27 9.24 3.44 25.27
C ALA A 27 8.71 4.77 24.70
N LEU A 28 7.52 4.77 24.06
CA LEU A 28 6.98 5.93 23.37
C LEU A 28 5.65 6.39 23.98
N HIS A 29 5.46 7.70 24.06
CA HIS A 29 4.15 8.33 24.26
C HIS A 29 3.80 9.16 23.04
N MET A 30 2.72 8.78 22.34
CA MET A 30 2.30 9.41 21.08
C MET A 30 1.41 10.62 21.36
N CYS A 31 1.85 11.81 20.98
CA CYS A 31 1.02 13.02 20.97
C CYS A 31 0.31 13.14 19.61
N LEU A 32 -0.98 12.78 19.58
CA LEU A 32 -1.81 12.74 18.36
C LEU A 32 -2.65 14.02 18.17
N ASN A 33 -2.78 14.85 19.19
CA ASN A 33 -3.73 15.96 19.23
C ASN A 33 -3.02 17.29 19.49
N ASP A 34 -1.84 17.49 18.85
CA ASP A 34 -1.22 18.80 18.85
C ASP A 34 -2.10 19.84 18.09
N PRO A 35 -1.93 21.14 18.34
CA PRO A 35 -2.77 22.19 17.75
C PRO A 35 -2.79 22.18 16.21
N ILE A 36 -1.66 21.88 15.55
CA ILE A 36 -1.61 21.82 14.09
C ILE A 36 -2.37 20.59 13.57
N ASN A 37 -2.13 19.41 14.16
CA ASN A 37 -2.82 18.20 13.74
C ASN A 37 -4.34 18.31 13.93
N THR A 38 -4.76 18.89 15.05
CA THR A 38 -6.18 19.18 15.33
C THR A 38 -6.76 20.16 14.28
N TYR A 39 -6.03 21.22 13.96
CA TYR A 39 -6.43 22.18 12.92
C TYR A 39 -6.56 21.53 11.55
N LEU A 40 -5.56 20.73 11.13
CA LEU A 40 -5.52 20.09 9.81
C LEU A 40 -6.65 19.08 9.61
N ARG A 41 -6.91 18.25 10.61
CA ARG A 41 -7.95 17.22 10.55
C ARG A 41 -9.36 17.79 10.51
N GLY A 42 -9.56 18.98 11.10
CA GLY A 42 -10.89 19.55 11.23
C GLY A 42 -11.85 18.65 12.01
N ASN A 43 -13.12 18.67 11.65
CA ASN A 43 -14.17 17.95 12.38
C ASN A 43 -14.43 16.54 11.82
N ARG A 44 -13.43 15.67 11.83
CA ARG A 44 -13.56 14.26 11.38
C ARG A 44 -14.31 13.44 12.43
N LYS A 45 -15.45 12.88 12.05
CA LYS A 45 -16.24 11.97 12.89
C LYS A 45 -16.58 10.70 12.12
N ARG A 46 -16.62 9.57 12.81
CA ARG A 46 -17.10 8.31 12.23
C ARG A 46 -18.53 8.50 11.69
N GLY A 47 -18.82 7.87 10.55
CA GLY A 47 -20.09 7.98 9.85
C GLY A 47 -20.29 9.30 9.08
N THR A 48 -19.23 10.11 8.86
CA THR A 48 -19.35 11.39 8.16
C THR A 48 -18.37 11.53 7.01
N VAL A 49 -18.74 12.40 6.07
CA VAL A 49 -17.84 12.93 5.03
C VAL A 49 -17.57 14.40 5.35
N SER A 50 -16.30 14.80 5.29
CA SER A 50 -15.87 16.16 5.61
C SER A 50 -14.72 16.59 4.71
N LYS A 51 -14.39 17.89 4.68
CA LYS A 51 -13.16 18.37 4.04
C LYS A 51 -12.10 18.68 5.10
N ASP A 52 -10.86 18.27 4.82
CA ASP A 52 -9.72 18.72 5.61
C ASP A 52 -9.27 20.13 5.20
N ARG A 53 -8.20 20.63 5.81
CA ARG A 53 -7.71 21.99 5.52
C ARG A 53 -6.97 22.11 4.18
N TRP A 54 -6.59 21.00 3.55
CA TRP A 54 -6.10 21.00 2.17
C TRP A 54 -7.25 21.04 1.14
N GLY A 55 -8.50 20.92 1.60
CA GLY A 55 -9.67 20.82 0.74
C GLY A 55 -10.00 19.40 0.30
N THR A 56 -9.19 18.40 0.73
CA THR A 56 -9.42 17.00 0.41
C THR A 56 -10.72 16.52 1.05
N THR A 57 -11.57 15.87 0.27
CA THR A 57 -12.76 15.20 0.78
C THR A 57 -12.34 13.93 1.50
N ILE A 58 -12.71 13.82 2.78
CA ILE A 58 -12.39 12.69 3.64
C ILE A 58 -13.67 11.98 4.02
N SER A 59 -13.79 10.71 3.68
CA SER A 59 -14.84 9.81 4.16
C SER A 59 -14.35 9.04 5.39
N PHE A 60 -15.17 8.97 6.43
CA PHE A 60 -14.90 8.15 7.61
C PHE A 60 -16.14 7.28 7.91
N PRO A 61 -16.32 6.16 7.21
CA PRO A 61 -17.43 5.24 7.45
C PRO A 61 -17.49 4.79 8.91
N ALA A 62 -18.71 4.47 9.40
CA ALA A 62 -18.92 4.14 10.81
C ALA A 62 -18.16 2.88 11.26
N ASP A 63 -17.97 1.95 10.37
CA ASP A 63 -17.32 0.65 10.53
C ASP A 63 -15.88 0.58 9.98
N ALA A 64 -15.37 1.67 9.37
CA ALA A 64 -14.00 1.73 8.87
C ALA A 64 -12.97 1.91 10.01
N PRO A 65 -11.75 1.34 9.89
CA PRO A 65 -10.68 1.51 10.88
C PRO A 65 -10.14 2.95 10.92
N GLY A 66 -10.21 3.68 9.79
CA GLY A 66 -9.70 5.04 9.66
C GLY A 66 -10.41 5.85 8.60
N PRO A 67 -10.17 7.18 8.57
CA PRO A 67 -10.66 8.06 7.51
C PRO A 67 -9.83 7.87 6.23
N MET A 68 -10.47 7.98 5.05
CA MET A 68 -9.82 7.84 3.75
C MET A 68 -10.14 9.03 2.84
N PRO A 69 -9.20 9.45 1.96
CA PRO A 69 -9.47 10.47 0.96
C PRO A 69 -10.43 9.93 -0.13
N VAL A 70 -11.27 10.82 -0.64
CA VAL A 70 -12.15 10.56 -1.78
C VAL A 70 -11.80 11.55 -2.88
N THR A 71 -11.24 11.04 -3.97
CA THR A 71 -10.73 11.85 -5.10
C THR A 71 -11.46 11.55 -6.40
N THR A 72 -12.40 10.58 -6.40
CA THR A 72 -13.25 10.23 -7.55
C THR A 72 -14.37 11.26 -7.75
N ASP A 73 -15.08 11.16 -8.86
CA ASP A 73 -16.30 11.93 -9.18
C ASP A 73 -16.11 13.46 -9.12
N GLY A 74 -14.93 13.94 -9.51
CA GLY A 74 -14.62 15.38 -9.53
C GLY A 74 -14.34 15.98 -8.14
N LEU A 75 -14.07 15.14 -7.13
CA LEU A 75 -13.73 15.56 -5.76
C LEU A 75 -12.23 15.81 -5.54
N ALA A 76 -11.37 15.47 -6.49
CA ALA A 76 -9.94 15.74 -6.42
C ALA A 76 -9.68 17.26 -6.30
N VAL A 77 -8.78 17.64 -5.38
CA VAL A 77 -8.32 19.03 -5.22
C VAL A 77 -7.49 19.47 -6.42
N CYS A 78 -6.70 18.55 -6.95
CA CYS A 78 -5.82 18.74 -8.11
C CYS A 78 -6.21 17.79 -9.24
N PRO A 79 -7.28 18.07 -10.01
CA PRO A 79 -7.70 17.20 -11.11
C PRO A 79 -6.79 17.28 -12.35
N ASP A 80 -5.94 18.29 -12.43
CA ASP A 80 -4.96 18.53 -13.50
C ASP A 80 -3.67 19.07 -12.89
N VAL A 81 -2.64 18.23 -12.88
CA VAL A 81 -1.35 18.58 -12.28
C VAL A 81 -0.65 19.74 -13.00
N THR A 82 -0.95 20.00 -14.27
CA THR A 82 -0.35 21.14 -14.99
C THR A 82 -0.85 22.49 -14.46
N ARG A 83 -1.95 22.45 -13.71
CA ARG A 83 -2.60 23.62 -13.11
C ARG A 83 -2.61 23.56 -11.57
N TRP A 84 -1.80 22.74 -10.96
CA TRP A 84 -1.81 22.53 -9.51
C TRP A 84 -1.68 23.84 -8.70
N ARG A 85 -0.94 24.82 -9.21
CA ARG A 85 -0.74 26.12 -8.54
C ARG A 85 -2.03 26.94 -8.38
N GLU A 86 -3.05 26.66 -9.20
CA GLU A 86 -4.35 27.30 -9.12
C GLU A 86 -5.27 26.67 -8.07
N THR A 87 -5.07 25.40 -7.78
CA THR A 87 -6.01 24.59 -6.99
C THR A 87 -5.43 24.11 -5.65
N VAL A 88 -4.11 23.92 -5.56
CA VAL A 88 -3.46 23.41 -4.34
C VAL A 88 -2.93 24.57 -3.51
N HIS A 89 -3.46 24.71 -2.31
CA HIS A 89 -3.03 25.72 -1.35
C HIS A 89 -2.73 25.09 0.00
N THR A 90 -1.55 25.41 0.56
CA THR A 90 -1.18 24.93 1.88
C THR A 90 -2.04 25.57 2.97
N PRO A 91 -2.48 24.79 3.98
CA PRO A 91 -3.11 25.36 5.17
C PRO A 91 -2.18 26.34 5.90
N ASP A 92 -2.75 27.42 6.45
CA ASP A 92 -1.98 28.36 7.27
C ASP A 92 -1.76 27.80 8.68
N ILE A 93 -0.76 26.95 8.83
CA ILE A 93 -0.38 26.37 10.11
C ILE A 93 0.43 27.32 10.99
N ALA A 94 0.95 28.42 10.45
CA ALA A 94 1.64 29.42 11.25
C ALA A 94 0.66 30.19 12.17
N ALA A 95 -0.62 30.23 11.80
CA ALA A 95 -1.68 30.78 12.65
C ALA A 95 -2.03 29.91 13.87
N CYS A 96 -1.56 28.64 13.94
CA CYS A 96 -1.80 27.75 15.08
C CYS A 96 -0.87 28.11 16.26
N THR A 97 -1.11 29.26 16.89
CA THR A 97 -0.26 29.78 17.98
C THR A 97 -0.75 29.40 19.38
N GLU A 98 -2.02 29.04 19.53
CA GLU A 98 -2.65 28.75 20.81
C GLU A 98 -2.63 27.27 21.17
N GLY A 99 -2.75 26.96 22.46
CA GLY A 99 -2.90 25.59 22.98
C GLY A 99 -1.61 24.79 23.13
N TRP A 100 -0.47 25.28 22.63
CA TRP A 100 0.79 24.53 22.66
C TRP A 100 1.31 24.25 24.06
N GLU A 101 1.26 25.23 24.97
CA GLU A 101 1.74 25.04 26.34
C GLU A 101 0.92 23.98 27.08
N THR A 102 -0.40 24.04 26.96
CA THR A 102 -1.32 23.06 27.54
C THR A 102 -1.09 21.67 26.95
N CYS A 103 -0.95 21.58 25.63
CA CYS A 103 -0.68 20.33 24.94
C CYS A 103 0.65 19.72 25.37
N ARG A 104 1.73 20.51 25.40
CA ARG A 104 3.06 20.07 25.83
C ARG A 104 3.05 19.60 27.28
N ALA A 105 2.45 20.38 28.18
CA ALA A 105 2.38 20.02 29.60
C ALA A 105 1.62 18.70 29.80
N ALA A 106 0.47 18.53 29.16
CA ALA A 106 -0.30 17.29 29.24
C ALA A 106 0.46 16.09 28.64
N ALA A 107 1.10 16.28 27.48
CA ALA A 107 1.88 15.22 26.82
C ALA A 107 3.10 14.81 27.66
N ARG A 108 3.83 15.76 28.24
CA ARG A 108 4.96 15.46 29.13
C ARG A 108 4.52 14.78 30.41
N ALA A 109 3.41 15.20 31.00
CA ALA A 109 2.85 14.54 32.21
C ALA A 109 2.46 13.07 31.90
N ALA A 110 1.84 12.81 30.78
CA ALA A 110 1.49 11.45 30.33
C ALA A 110 2.71 10.61 29.94
N CYS A 111 3.76 11.23 29.39
CA CYS A 111 5.02 10.59 29.03
C CYS A 111 5.79 10.07 30.25
N GLY A 112 5.81 10.84 31.32
CA GLY A 112 6.63 10.55 32.53
C GLY A 112 8.13 10.59 32.23
N GLU A 113 8.93 9.92 33.06
CA GLU A 113 10.39 9.89 32.94
C GLU A 113 10.89 8.71 32.10
N GLU A 114 10.10 7.65 31.99
CA GLU A 114 10.48 6.38 31.39
C GLU A 114 10.20 6.27 29.88
N LYS A 115 9.50 7.26 29.29
CA LYS A 115 9.13 7.26 27.87
C LYS A 115 9.73 8.45 27.14
N LEU A 116 9.75 8.34 25.82
CA LEU A 116 10.08 9.41 24.87
C LEU A 116 8.77 10.02 24.38
N LEU A 117 8.67 11.33 24.36
CA LEU A 117 7.53 12.05 23.79
C LEU A 117 7.67 12.06 22.27
N ALA A 118 6.73 11.42 21.56
CA ALA A 118 6.67 11.38 20.12
C ALA A 118 5.59 12.33 19.57
N GLY A 119 5.99 13.30 18.76
CA GLY A 119 5.09 14.13 17.97
C GLY A 119 4.71 13.37 16.69
N PHE A 120 3.42 13.18 16.45
CA PHE A 120 2.91 12.46 15.29
C PHE A 120 2.67 13.38 14.10
N MET A 121 3.15 12.99 12.93
CA MET A 121 2.90 13.66 11.66
C MET A 121 2.33 12.67 10.66
N GLY A 122 0.99 12.64 10.53
CA GLY A 122 0.31 11.88 9.49
C GLY A 122 0.46 12.50 8.11
N THR A 123 0.05 11.78 7.08
CA THR A 123 0.07 12.13 5.66
C THR A 123 1.45 12.59 5.19
N GLY A 124 2.26 11.70 4.70
CA GLY A 124 3.61 11.99 4.22
C GLY A 124 3.64 12.82 2.93
N ILE A 125 4.79 12.90 2.27
CA ILE A 125 4.94 13.68 1.03
C ILE A 125 4.24 12.96 -0.13
N PHE A 126 4.43 11.64 -0.25
CA PHE A 126 3.79 10.84 -1.28
C PHE A 126 2.28 10.74 -1.05
N GLU A 127 1.87 10.41 0.16
CA GLU A 127 0.44 10.35 0.51
C GLU A 127 -0.26 11.68 0.28
N GLN A 128 0.38 12.82 0.57
CA GLN A 128 -0.24 14.11 0.32
C GLN A 128 -0.48 14.34 -1.18
N CYS A 129 0.40 13.86 -2.06
CA CYS A 129 0.15 13.93 -3.51
C CYS A 129 -1.13 13.17 -3.88
N HIS A 130 -1.27 11.93 -3.44
CA HIS A 130 -2.46 11.16 -3.81
C HIS A 130 -3.73 11.56 -3.04
N PHE A 131 -3.61 12.22 -1.89
CA PHE A 131 -4.75 12.85 -1.23
C PHE A 131 -5.29 14.04 -2.04
N LEU A 132 -4.44 14.72 -2.78
CA LEU A 132 -4.82 15.88 -3.60
C LEU A 132 -5.38 15.48 -4.97
N MET A 133 -4.81 14.46 -5.63
CA MET A 133 -5.15 14.15 -7.03
C MET A 133 -5.65 12.71 -7.27
N GLY A 134 -5.56 11.83 -6.27
CA GLY A 134 -5.84 10.40 -6.41
C GLY A 134 -4.56 9.59 -6.63
N PHE A 135 -4.63 8.31 -6.28
CA PHE A 135 -3.48 7.42 -6.31
C PHE A 135 -2.98 7.17 -7.73
N GLU A 136 -3.89 6.84 -8.65
CA GLU A 136 -3.57 6.54 -10.05
C GLU A 136 -2.97 7.76 -10.75
N ASP A 137 -3.57 8.93 -10.58
CA ASP A 137 -3.07 10.16 -11.18
C ASP A 137 -1.73 10.59 -10.58
N THR A 138 -1.51 10.39 -9.29
CA THR A 138 -0.19 10.63 -8.68
C THR A 138 0.88 9.80 -9.38
N LEU A 139 0.67 8.49 -9.51
CA LEU A 139 1.65 7.60 -10.09
C LEU A 139 1.89 7.83 -11.59
N THR A 140 0.84 8.10 -12.36
CA THR A 140 0.96 8.36 -13.80
C THR A 140 1.59 9.72 -14.08
N ASN A 141 1.27 10.75 -13.28
CA ASN A 141 1.85 12.09 -13.42
C ASN A 141 3.36 12.14 -13.16
N LEU A 142 3.92 11.21 -12.36
CA LEU A 142 5.38 11.07 -12.23
C LEU A 142 6.05 10.79 -13.60
N TYR A 143 5.33 10.12 -14.52
CA TYR A 143 5.82 9.83 -15.88
C TYR A 143 5.42 10.89 -16.90
N GLU A 144 4.17 11.35 -16.85
CA GLU A 144 3.60 12.24 -17.87
C GLU A 144 4.00 13.69 -17.67
N TYR A 145 4.11 14.14 -16.39
CA TYR A 145 4.36 15.53 -16.02
C TYR A 145 5.44 15.64 -14.93
N PRO A 146 6.65 15.07 -15.13
CA PRO A 146 7.68 14.97 -14.10
C PRO A 146 8.08 16.33 -13.53
N GLN A 147 8.15 17.37 -14.35
CA GLN A 147 8.53 18.73 -13.93
C GLN A 147 7.50 19.32 -12.96
N GLU A 148 6.19 19.15 -13.24
CA GLU A 148 5.13 19.64 -12.37
C GLU A 148 5.06 18.83 -11.08
N MET A 149 5.28 17.51 -11.15
CA MET A 149 5.35 16.68 -9.97
C MET A 149 6.54 17.05 -9.07
N HIS A 150 7.73 17.29 -9.63
CA HIS A 150 8.88 17.80 -8.85
C HIS A 150 8.53 19.12 -8.14
N ALA A 151 7.87 20.05 -8.84
CA ALA A 151 7.49 21.35 -8.28
C ALA A 151 6.43 21.21 -7.18
N LEU A 152 5.42 20.36 -7.37
CA LEU A 152 4.39 20.09 -6.36
C LEU A 152 4.98 19.36 -5.12
N ILE A 153 5.84 18.37 -5.33
CA ILE A 153 6.53 17.64 -4.25
C ILE A 153 7.42 18.60 -3.43
N ASP A 154 8.14 19.53 -4.08
CA ASP A 154 8.95 20.54 -3.37
C ASP A 154 8.06 21.51 -2.57
N TYR A 155 6.92 21.91 -3.11
CA TYR A 155 5.94 22.74 -2.41
C TYR A 155 5.39 22.04 -1.15
N ILE A 156 4.99 20.78 -1.26
CA ILE A 156 4.53 19.95 -0.14
C ILE A 156 5.67 19.77 0.88
N THR A 157 6.90 19.52 0.40
CA THR A 157 8.08 19.36 1.26
C THR A 157 8.37 20.61 2.08
N THR A 158 8.27 21.78 1.45
CA THR A 158 8.46 23.08 2.12
C THR A 158 7.43 23.27 3.23
N TYR A 159 6.17 22.95 2.95
CA TYR A 159 5.12 22.95 3.96
C TYR A 159 5.40 21.95 5.11
N ARG A 160 5.83 20.74 4.79
CA ARG A 160 6.19 19.72 5.80
C ARG A 160 7.36 20.18 6.69
N LEU A 161 8.33 20.87 6.12
CA LEU A 161 9.44 21.47 6.87
C LEU A 161 8.96 22.56 7.83
N LEU A 162 8.01 23.40 7.41
CA LEU A 162 7.39 24.38 8.31
C LEU A 162 6.63 23.68 9.43
N TYR A 163 5.85 22.65 9.10
CA TYR A 163 5.07 21.89 10.10
C TYR A 163 6.00 21.25 11.15
N VAL A 164 6.99 20.49 10.73
CA VAL A 164 7.91 19.84 11.67
C VAL A 164 8.71 20.84 12.50
N LYS A 165 9.05 22.01 11.92
CA LYS A 165 9.68 23.10 12.66
C LYS A 165 8.79 23.60 13.79
N LEU A 166 7.53 23.91 13.48
CA LEU A 166 6.57 24.40 14.48
C LEU A 166 6.29 23.35 15.56
N LEU A 167 6.19 22.07 15.16
CA LEU A 167 5.98 20.97 16.08
C LEU A 167 7.17 20.80 17.04
N ILE A 168 8.41 20.83 16.54
CA ILE A 168 9.62 20.74 17.35
C ILE A 168 9.75 21.95 18.27
N ASP A 169 9.54 23.17 17.76
CA ASP A 169 9.72 24.40 18.54
C ASP A 169 8.70 24.51 19.68
N ASN A 170 7.46 24.06 19.48
CA ASN A 170 6.37 24.24 20.43
C ASN A 170 6.11 23.01 21.33
N LEU A 171 6.03 21.80 20.76
CA LEU A 171 5.80 20.56 21.54
C LEU A 171 7.08 20.09 22.24
N GLN A 172 8.25 20.39 21.66
CA GLN A 172 9.56 19.93 22.13
C GLN A 172 9.62 18.39 22.28
N PRO A 173 9.28 17.61 21.24
CA PRO A 173 9.27 16.16 21.32
C PRO A 173 10.69 15.59 21.32
N ASP A 174 10.85 14.38 21.87
CA ASP A 174 12.07 13.58 21.76
C ASP A 174 12.16 12.87 20.41
N VAL A 175 11.00 12.61 19.80
CA VAL A 175 10.81 11.82 18.58
C VAL A 175 9.81 12.51 17.65
N ILE A 176 10.09 12.51 16.34
CA ILE A 176 9.06 12.73 15.31
C ILE A 176 8.71 11.37 14.71
N PHE A 177 7.44 11.01 14.78
CA PHE A 177 6.86 9.82 14.16
C PHE A 177 6.10 10.26 12.91
N SER A 178 6.67 10.02 11.74
CA SER A 178 6.11 10.42 10.44
C SER A 178 5.56 9.19 9.71
N HIS A 179 4.39 9.34 9.10
CA HIS A 179 3.71 8.28 8.34
C HIS A 179 3.73 8.61 6.84
N ASP A 180 4.12 7.62 6.03
CA ASP A 180 3.95 7.64 4.56
C ASP A 180 4.23 6.24 3.98
N ASP A 181 3.26 5.62 3.35
CA ASP A 181 3.42 4.32 2.72
C ASP A 181 3.93 4.45 1.28
N TRP A 182 4.95 3.63 0.95
CA TRP A 182 5.61 3.65 -0.37
C TRP A 182 5.45 2.35 -1.14
N GLY A 183 4.66 1.42 -0.65
CA GLY A 183 4.45 0.12 -1.27
C GLY A 183 3.26 -0.63 -0.72
N THR A 184 3.00 -1.79 -1.32
CA THR A 184 2.13 -2.83 -0.80
C THR A 184 2.92 -3.76 0.12
N LYS A 185 2.29 -4.82 0.62
CA LYS A 185 2.98 -5.87 1.40
C LYS A 185 4.05 -6.64 0.61
N ASP A 186 3.99 -6.62 -0.73
CA ASP A 186 4.82 -7.46 -1.60
C ASP A 186 5.77 -6.66 -2.50
N ALA A 187 5.47 -5.37 -2.76
CA ALA A 187 6.22 -4.54 -3.70
C ALA A 187 6.12 -3.05 -3.38
N LEU A 188 7.09 -2.25 -3.86
CA LEU A 188 6.96 -0.80 -3.92
C LEU A 188 5.82 -0.39 -4.88
N PHE A 189 5.20 0.77 -4.65
CA PHE A 189 4.22 1.34 -5.59
C PHE A 189 4.87 1.72 -6.91
N MET A 190 6.13 2.12 -6.90
CA MET A 190 6.90 2.58 -8.06
C MET A 190 8.31 1.99 -8.07
N LYS A 191 9.01 2.07 -9.20
CA LYS A 191 10.42 1.64 -9.29
C LYS A 191 11.29 2.34 -8.27
N PRO A 192 12.30 1.64 -7.69
CA PRO A 192 13.24 2.25 -6.75
C PRO A 192 13.93 3.51 -7.30
N GLU A 193 14.26 3.52 -8.62
CA GLU A 193 14.87 4.66 -9.29
C GLU A 193 13.94 5.88 -9.31
N MET A 194 12.64 5.66 -9.54
CA MET A 194 11.62 6.71 -9.52
C MET A 194 11.41 7.24 -8.10
N TRP A 195 11.35 6.37 -7.09
CA TRP A 195 11.31 6.81 -5.70
C TRP A 195 12.54 7.67 -5.34
N ARG A 196 13.74 7.28 -5.80
CA ARG A 196 14.98 8.05 -5.60
C ARG A 196 14.93 9.40 -6.29
N GLU A 197 14.41 9.46 -7.52
CA GLU A 197 14.30 10.68 -8.31
C GLU A 197 13.36 11.71 -7.65
N PHE A 198 12.16 11.28 -7.26
CA PHE A 198 11.11 12.20 -6.80
C PHE A 198 11.09 12.43 -5.29
N PHE A 199 11.45 11.42 -4.48
CA PHE A 199 11.19 11.44 -3.05
C PHE A 199 12.44 11.39 -2.17
N LYS A 200 13.56 10.84 -2.63
CA LYS A 200 14.77 10.69 -1.78
C LYS A 200 15.27 12.03 -1.26
N GLU A 201 15.43 13.06 -2.10
CA GLU A 201 15.91 14.37 -1.68
C GLU A 201 14.90 15.15 -0.83
N PRO A 202 13.61 15.22 -1.17
CA PRO A 202 12.56 15.71 -0.29
C PRO A 202 12.61 15.13 1.13
N TYR A 203 12.71 13.81 1.26
CA TYR A 203 12.80 13.16 2.57
C TYR A 203 14.16 13.39 3.25
N ARG A 204 15.27 13.47 2.50
CA ARG A 204 16.56 13.84 3.09
C ARG A 204 16.49 15.22 3.75
N ARG A 205 15.87 16.20 3.11
CA ARG A 205 15.64 17.53 3.70
C ARG A 205 14.78 17.44 4.96
N PHE A 206 13.70 16.67 4.92
CA PHE A 206 12.77 16.52 6.04
C PHE A 206 13.41 15.82 7.24
N TYR A 207 13.97 14.62 7.06
CA TYR A 207 14.60 13.87 8.16
C TYR A 207 15.93 14.50 8.58
N GLY A 208 16.69 15.08 7.66
CA GLY A 208 17.88 15.85 7.95
C GLY A 208 17.61 17.03 8.87
N TYR A 209 16.51 17.75 8.66
CA TYR A 209 16.06 18.82 9.56
C TYR A 209 15.76 18.28 10.97
N ILE A 210 14.95 17.22 11.10
CA ILE A 210 14.63 16.59 12.38
C ILE A 210 15.92 16.23 13.14
N ARG A 211 16.84 15.55 12.45
CA ARG A 211 18.15 15.14 13.01
C ARG A 211 19.01 16.33 13.44
N SER A 212 19.03 17.41 12.65
CA SER A 212 19.79 18.62 12.97
C SER A 212 19.30 19.32 14.26
N ARG A 213 18.05 19.04 14.65
CA ARG A 213 17.45 19.55 15.90
C ARG A 213 17.66 18.60 17.09
N GLY A 214 18.42 17.50 16.91
CA GLY A 214 18.65 16.50 17.97
C GLY A 214 17.44 15.61 18.27
N VAL A 215 16.43 15.60 17.39
CA VAL A 215 15.20 14.83 17.55
C VAL A 215 15.34 13.51 16.79
N ILE A 216 14.81 12.43 17.35
CA ILE A 216 14.83 11.08 16.74
C ILE A 216 13.79 11.03 15.62
N ALA A 217 14.17 10.48 14.47
CA ALA A 217 13.32 10.29 13.31
C ALA A 217 12.81 8.85 13.23
N ILE A 218 11.50 8.66 13.40
CA ILE A 218 10.80 7.41 13.13
C ILE A 218 9.96 7.59 11.86
N HIS A 219 10.06 6.64 10.94
CA HIS A 219 9.20 6.55 9.77
C HIS A 219 8.30 5.32 9.87
N HIS A 220 7.00 5.53 9.74
CA HIS A 220 6.03 4.45 9.60
C HIS A 220 5.76 4.18 8.14
N ALA A 221 5.88 2.91 7.77
CA ALA A 221 5.35 2.33 6.54
C ALA A 221 5.17 0.82 6.76
N ASP A 222 3.95 0.33 6.60
CA ASP A 222 3.64 -1.10 6.64
C ASP A 222 3.69 -1.71 5.22
N SER A 223 4.85 -1.57 4.60
CA SER A 223 5.09 -1.84 3.19
C SER A 223 6.32 -2.71 2.98
N TYR A 224 6.44 -3.32 1.78
CA TYR A 224 7.66 -3.98 1.32
C TYR A 224 8.65 -2.93 0.80
N LEU A 225 9.70 -2.62 1.59
CA LEU A 225 10.66 -1.55 1.29
C LEU A 225 12.11 -2.04 1.12
N VAL A 226 12.34 -3.34 1.01
CA VAL A 226 13.69 -3.93 0.84
C VAL A 226 14.54 -3.24 -0.23
N PRO A 227 14.00 -2.85 -1.42
CA PRO A 227 14.79 -2.21 -2.48
C PRO A 227 15.33 -0.82 -2.14
N ILE A 228 14.73 -0.10 -1.17
CA ILE A 228 15.09 1.27 -0.78
C ILE A 228 15.52 1.39 0.68
N VAL A 229 15.68 0.28 1.40
CA VAL A 229 15.97 0.30 2.84
C VAL A 229 17.29 0.99 3.19
N GLU A 230 18.30 0.91 2.32
CA GLU A 230 19.57 1.61 2.53
C GLU A 230 19.42 3.12 2.31
N ASP A 231 18.60 3.49 1.31
CA ASP A 231 18.20 4.89 1.09
C ASP A 231 17.48 5.47 2.32
N MET A 232 16.62 4.70 2.99
CA MET A 232 15.94 5.11 4.23
C MET A 232 16.94 5.47 5.33
N ALA A 233 17.97 4.66 5.53
CA ALA A 233 19.04 4.96 6.49
C ALA A 233 19.85 6.20 6.07
N GLU A 234 20.16 6.37 4.77
CA GLU A 234 20.93 7.50 4.23
C GLU A 234 20.20 8.85 4.38
N ILE A 235 18.87 8.87 4.23
CA ILE A 235 18.09 10.11 4.37
C ILE A 235 17.87 10.54 5.80
N GLY A 236 18.30 9.72 6.80
CA GLY A 236 18.29 10.07 8.20
C GLY A 236 17.20 9.45 9.05
N ILE A 237 16.44 8.47 8.53
CA ILE A 237 15.51 7.67 9.32
C ILE A 237 16.32 6.80 10.29
N GLN A 238 15.95 6.80 11.58
CA GLN A 238 16.63 6.03 12.61
C GLN A 238 15.86 4.78 13.02
N VAL A 239 14.54 4.83 12.90
CA VAL A 239 13.65 3.70 13.19
C VAL A 239 12.64 3.59 12.04
N TRP A 240 12.54 2.41 11.47
CA TRP A 240 11.43 2.08 10.57
C TRP A 240 10.42 1.25 11.35
N GLN A 241 9.26 1.85 11.62
CA GLN A 241 8.12 1.18 12.25
C GLN A 241 7.16 0.70 11.15
N GLY A 242 6.55 -0.46 11.36
CA GLY A 242 5.67 -1.12 10.39
C GLY A 242 6.36 -2.18 9.53
N VAL A 243 7.58 -2.61 9.91
CA VAL A 243 8.32 -3.60 9.12
C VAL A 243 7.54 -4.90 9.03
N LEU A 244 7.02 -5.20 7.85
CA LEU A 244 6.28 -6.43 7.59
C LEU A 244 7.17 -7.67 7.65
N PRO A 245 6.63 -8.86 8.00
CA PRO A 245 7.35 -10.13 7.97
C PRO A 245 7.97 -10.45 6.59
N GLU A 246 7.32 -10.01 5.52
CA GLU A 246 7.70 -10.19 4.12
C GLU A 246 9.03 -9.50 3.76
N ASN A 247 9.47 -8.53 4.55
CA ASN A 247 10.75 -7.83 4.36
C ASN A 247 11.99 -8.64 4.79
N ASP A 248 11.84 -9.86 5.30
CA ASP A 248 12.94 -10.68 5.83
C ASP A 248 13.84 -9.92 6.82
N ILE A 249 13.29 -9.61 8.00
CA ILE A 249 13.96 -8.81 9.03
C ILE A 249 15.40 -9.30 9.33
N PRO A 250 15.70 -10.61 9.50
CA PRO A 250 17.07 -11.05 9.69
C PRO A 250 18.03 -10.69 8.55
N ALA A 251 17.58 -10.76 7.30
CA ALA A 251 18.39 -10.34 6.16
C ALA A 251 18.60 -8.81 6.15
N LEU A 252 17.59 -8.04 6.51
CA LEU A 252 17.71 -6.58 6.66
C LEU A 252 18.68 -6.19 7.78
N GLN A 253 18.64 -6.86 8.93
CA GLN A 253 19.59 -6.62 10.03
C GLN A 253 21.04 -6.84 9.58
N GLN A 254 21.30 -7.93 8.82
CA GLN A 254 22.63 -8.18 8.23
C GLN A 254 23.03 -7.09 7.23
N LYS A 255 22.12 -6.63 6.38
CA LYS A 255 22.36 -5.59 5.36
C LYS A 255 22.62 -4.21 5.98
N LEU A 256 21.87 -3.88 7.00
CA LEU A 256 21.86 -2.54 7.61
C LEU A 256 22.99 -2.33 8.64
N HIS A 257 23.51 -3.40 9.25
CA HIS A 257 24.57 -3.31 10.26
C HIS A 257 24.26 -2.29 11.37
N GLY A 258 23.02 -2.24 11.86
CA GLY A 258 22.60 -1.32 12.91
C GLY A 258 22.38 0.14 12.51
N ARG A 259 22.46 0.48 11.21
CA ARG A 259 22.19 1.85 10.72
C ARG A 259 20.72 2.28 10.82
N LEU A 260 19.82 1.32 10.96
CA LEU A 260 18.38 1.53 11.06
C LEU A 260 17.80 0.51 12.04
N VAL A 261 17.04 0.96 13.02
CA VAL A 261 16.29 0.09 13.93
C VAL A 261 15.01 -0.34 13.23
N LEU A 262 14.73 -1.64 13.25
CA LEU A 262 13.54 -2.23 12.67
C LEU A 262 12.48 -2.46 13.75
N MET A 263 11.29 -1.88 13.62
CA MET A 263 10.18 -2.04 14.58
C MET A 263 8.98 -2.64 13.85
N GLY A 264 8.58 -3.86 14.22
CA GLY A 264 7.50 -4.58 13.54
C GLY A 264 7.66 -6.09 13.64
N GLY A 265 7.43 -6.79 12.53
CA GLY A 265 7.62 -8.23 12.36
C GLY A 265 6.39 -9.07 12.71
N MET A 266 5.35 -8.50 13.32
CA MET A 266 4.12 -9.19 13.66
C MET A 266 2.99 -8.68 12.76
N GLY A 267 2.67 -9.45 11.71
CA GLY A 267 1.71 -9.07 10.69
C GLY A 267 0.24 -9.26 11.11
N ALA A 268 -0.67 -8.80 10.24
CA ALA A 268 -2.12 -8.80 10.48
C ALA A 268 -2.76 -10.19 10.66
N ALA A 269 -2.06 -11.26 10.31
CA ALA A 269 -2.61 -12.63 10.34
C ALA A 269 -3.09 -13.06 11.73
N ILE A 270 -2.51 -12.52 12.81
CA ILE A 270 -2.90 -12.81 14.19
C ILE A 270 -3.87 -11.80 14.79
N ASP A 271 -4.13 -10.67 14.11
CA ASP A 271 -5.04 -9.64 14.60
C ASP A 271 -6.47 -9.93 14.18
N ARG A 272 -7.03 -10.96 14.76
CA ARG A 272 -8.40 -11.41 14.53
C ARG A 272 -9.12 -11.61 15.85
N ALA A 273 -10.44 -11.37 15.83
CA ALA A 273 -11.29 -11.56 17.00
C ALA A 273 -11.32 -13.01 17.51
N ASP A 274 -11.09 -13.98 16.61
CA ASP A 274 -11.13 -15.43 16.85
C ASP A 274 -9.74 -16.06 17.00
N ALA A 275 -8.65 -15.30 16.91
CA ALA A 275 -7.30 -15.81 17.09
C ALA A 275 -7.12 -16.34 18.53
N SER A 276 -6.66 -17.59 18.65
CA SER A 276 -6.48 -18.19 19.98
C SER A 276 -5.24 -17.65 20.70
N PRO A 277 -5.25 -17.65 22.04
CA PRO A 277 -4.10 -17.30 22.85
C PRO A 277 -2.81 -18.03 22.46
N GLU A 278 -2.92 -19.32 22.18
CA GLU A 278 -1.81 -20.19 21.81
C GLU A 278 -1.26 -19.82 20.41
N GLU A 279 -2.15 -19.49 19.47
CA GLU A 279 -1.78 -19.04 18.11
C GLU A 279 -1.01 -17.73 18.18
N ILE A 280 -1.54 -16.73 18.88
CA ILE A 280 -0.92 -15.41 19.02
C ILE A 280 0.44 -15.52 19.71
N TYR A 281 0.47 -16.19 20.87
CA TYR A 281 1.70 -16.38 21.65
C TYR A 281 2.77 -17.16 20.86
N GLY A 282 2.38 -18.25 20.19
CA GLY A 282 3.28 -19.07 19.37
C GLY A 282 3.91 -18.26 18.24
N TYR A 283 3.09 -17.52 17.50
CA TYR A 283 3.54 -16.65 16.41
C TYR A 283 4.49 -15.55 16.91
N ALA A 284 4.13 -14.88 18.01
CA ALA A 284 4.98 -13.84 18.62
C ALA A 284 6.33 -14.42 19.06
N MET A 285 6.31 -15.57 19.75
CA MET A 285 7.54 -16.23 20.23
C MET A 285 8.45 -16.67 19.07
N ASP A 286 7.89 -17.20 17.97
CA ASP A 286 8.67 -17.60 16.79
C ASP A 286 9.28 -16.36 16.10
N THR A 287 8.55 -15.24 16.03
CA THR A 287 9.07 -13.97 15.53
C THR A 287 10.22 -13.45 16.39
N LEU A 288 10.08 -13.48 17.71
CA LEU A 288 11.15 -13.09 18.66
C LEU A 288 12.42 -13.93 18.47
N ARG A 289 12.28 -15.26 18.41
CA ARG A 289 13.41 -16.17 18.20
C ARG A 289 14.14 -15.94 16.88
N ARG A 290 13.40 -15.54 15.86
CA ARG A 290 13.94 -15.27 14.52
C ARG A 290 14.61 -13.92 14.41
N CYS A 291 14.01 -12.86 14.96
CA CYS A 291 14.39 -11.48 14.67
C CYS A 291 15.25 -10.84 15.78
N CYS A 292 15.03 -11.16 17.07
CA CYS A 292 15.78 -10.54 18.16
C CYS A 292 17.30 -10.79 18.15
N PRO A 293 17.81 -11.99 17.75
CA PRO A 293 19.24 -12.25 17.78
C PRO A 293 20.09 -11.33 16.90
N GLY A 294 19.49 -10.72 15.85
CA GLY A 294 20.18 -9.78 14.95
C GLY A 294 20.42 -8.39 15.55
N GLY A 295 19.79 -8.07 16.69
CA GLY A 295 19.86 -6.73 17.32
C GLY A 295 19.13 -5.63 16.54
N HIS A 296 19.17 -4.39 17.06
CA HIS A 296 18.52 -3.21 16.45
C HIS A 296 17.07 -3.49 16.00
N TYR A 297 16.32 -4.17 16.87
CA TYR A 297 14.97 -4.63 16.59
C TYR A 297 14.03 -4.40 17.77
N ILE A 298 12.82 -3.95 17.48
CA ILE A 298 11.73 -3.79 18.43
C ILE A 298 10.55 -4.64 17.93
N PRO A 299 10.21 -5.74 18.62
CA PRO A 299 9.04 -6.55 18.28
C PRO A 299 7.76 -5.74 18.46
N SER A 300 6.94 -5.69 17.42
CA SER A 300 5.71 -4.93 17.41
C SER A 300 4.76 -5.43 16.33
N ILE A 301 3.48 -5.18 16.50
CA ILE A 301 2.53 -5.26 15.39
C ILE A 301 2.92 -4.24 14.31
N THR A 302 2.68 -4.57 13.05
CA THR A 302 3.20 -3.77 11.93
C THR A 302 2.36 -2.55 11.59
N TYR A 303 1.07 -2.55 11.91
CA TYR A 303 0.14 -1.49 11.56
C TYR A 303 -0.50 -0.87 12.81
N GLY A 304 -1.09 0.30 12.61
CA GLY A 304 -1.80 1.02 13.65
C GLY A 304 -0.89 1.65 14.70
N LEU A 305 -1.54 2.26 15.66
CA LEU A 305 -0.95 2.86 16.84
C LEU A 305 -1.33 2.03 18.07
N PRO A 306 -0.78 2.29 19.27
CA PRO A 306 -1.19 1.59 20.48
C PRO A 306 -2.72 1.54 20.63
N GLY A 307 -3.28 0.35 20.80
CA GLY A 307 -4.73 0.12 20.89
C GLY A 307 -5.46 -0.04 19.54
N ALA A 308 -4.75 -0.13 18.42
CA ALA A 308 -5.35 -0.39 17.10
C ALA A 308 -5.70 -1.86 16.86
N VAL A 309 -5.17 -2.78 17.66
CA VAL A 309 -5.41 -4.23 17.59
C VAL A 309 -6.46 -4.69 18.61
N TYR A 310 -6.95 -5.92 18.46
CA TYR A 310 -7.82 -6.51 19.47
C TYR A 310 -7.07 -6.64 20.81
N PRO A 311 -7.66 -6.23 21.97
CA PRO A 311 -6.95 -6.19 23.25
C PRO A 311 -6.29 -7.51 23.67
N HIS A 312 -6.90 -8.66 23.35
CA HIS A 312 -6.32 -9.97 23.65
C HIS A 312 -5.07 -10.25 22.79
N VAL A 313 -4.96 -9.69 21.59
CA VAL A 313 -3.76 -9.84 20.73
C VAL A 313 -2.56 -9.15 21.37
N ASP A 314 -2.72 -7.89 21.80
CA ASP A 314 -1.67 -7.16 22.51
C ASP A 314 -1.24 -7.91 23.79
N GLU A 315 -2.18 -8.41 24.58
CA GLU A 315 -1.89 -9.13 25.84
C GLU A 315 -0.96 -10.34 25.62
N TYR A 316 -1.22 -11.15 24.59
CA TYR A 316 -0.41 -12.35 24.34
C TYR A 316 0.90 -12.06 23.62
N ILE A 317 0.98 -10.99 22.81
CA ILE A 317 2.24 -10.48 22.29
C ILE A 317 3.13 -10.00 23.45
N ASP A 318 2.61 -9.18 24.32
CA ASP A 318 3.32 -8.61 25.48
C ASP A 318 3.81 -9.72 26.40
N ARG A 319 2.99 -10.74 26.62
CA ARG A 319 3.35 -11.92 27.39
C ARG A 319 4.51 -12.69 26.76
N ALA A 320 4.47 -12.90 25.43
CA ALA A 320 5.55 -13.58 24.71
C ALA A 320 6.87 -12.81 24.83
N ILE A 321 6.85 -11.47 24.70
CA ILE A 321 8.03 -10.61 24.87
C ILE A 321 8.57 -10.70 26.31
N ALA A 322 7.70 -10.66 27.30
CA ALA A 322 8.10 -10.79 28.72
C ALA A 322 8.75 -12.16 29.00
N ASP A 323 8.19 -13.24 28.45
CA ASP A 323 8.74 -14.59 28.61
C ASP A 323 10.08 -14.76 27.87
N TYR A 324 10.21 -14.18 26.68
CA TYR A 324 11.46 -14.15 25.95
C TYR A 324 12.56 -13.42 26.75
N ASN A 325 12.24 -12.25 27.32
CA ASN A 325 13.16 -11.48 28.17
C ASN A 325 13.59 -12.28 29.41
N ARG A 326 12.66 -12.99 30.06
CA ARG A 326 13.01 -13.86 31.19
C ARG A 326 13.99 -14.97 30.77
N ALA A 327 13.79 -15.56 29.60
CA ALA A 327 14.66 -16.62 29.08
C ALA A 327 16.06 -16.12 28.71
N LEU A 328 16.25 -14.84 28.37
CA LEU A 328 17.58 -14.25 28.11
C LEU A 328 18.50 -14.26 29.34
N HIS A 329 17.94 -14.22 30.52
CA HIS A 329 18.67 -14.17 31.79
C HIS A 329 18.88 -15.56 32.43
N VAL A 330 18.44 -16.65 31.77
CA VAL A 330 18.69 -18.04 32.20
C VAL A 330 19.94 -18.56 31.48
N PRO A 331 20.91 -19.18 32.15
CA PRO A 331 22.09 -19.81 31.51
C PRO A 331 21.64 -20.79 30.42
N ARG A 332 22.10 -20.58 29.18
CA ARG A 332 21.74 -21.45 28.04
C ARG A 332 22.37 -22.83 28.16
N PHE A 333 21.54 -23.87 28.12
CA PHE A 333 21.97 -25.19 27.68
C PHE A 333 21.86 -25.22 26.15
N ASP A 334 22.95 -25.62 25.47
CA ASP A 334 23.02 -25.66 24.00
C ASP A 334 21.95 -26.58 23.41
N LEU A 335 21.04 -26.00 22.63
CA LEU A 335 20.11 -26.71 21.77
C LEU A 335 20.67 -26.77 20.35
N PRO A 336 20.55 -27.93 19.66
CA PRO A 336 21.08 -28.09 18.30
C PRO A 336 20.35 -27.18 17.30
N PRO A 337 21.02 -26.70 16.22
CA PRO A 337 20.45 -25.81 15.24
C PRO A 337 19.34 -26.46 14.42
N VAL A 338 18.24 -25.73 14.23
CA VAL A 338 17.13 -26.16 13.38
C VAL A 338 17.53 -26.01 11.89
N PRO A 339 17.28 -27.02 11.05
CA PRO A 339 17.71 -26.99 9.64
C PRO A 339 16.98 -25.90 8.85
N ARG A 340 17.75 -25.07 8.14
CA ARG A 340 17.26 -24.06 7.20
C ARG A 340 16.60 -24.72 5.98
N ARG A 341 15.33 -24.43 5.71
CA ARG A 341 14.78 -24.55 4.36
C ARG A 341 14.99 -23.23 3.62
N VAL A 342 16.01 -23.21 2.78
CA VAL A 342 16.24 -22.11 1.83
C VAL A 342 15.39 -22.37 0.60
N ARG A 343 14.42 -21.51 0.32
CA ARG A 343 13.85 -21.37 -1.03
C ARG A 343 14.79 -20.51 -1.84
N ALA A 344 15.49 -21.13 -2.78
CA ALA A 344 16.29 -20.41 -3.77
C ALA A 344 15.37 -19.73 -4.78
N ALA A 345 15.36 -18.40 -4.79
CA ALA A 345 14.82 -17.63 -5.90
C ALA A 345 15.83 -17.63 -7.03
N ALA A 346 15.50 -18.30 -8.12
CA ALA A 346 16.32 -18.27 -9.34
C ALA A 346 16.08 -16.96 -10.08
N VAL A 347 17.04 -16.04 -9.98
CA VAL A 347 17.11 -14.87 -10.84
C VAL A 347 17.62 -15.31 -12.21
N ARG A 348 16.73 -15.40 -13.20
CA ARG A 348 17.10 -15.43 -14.61
C ARG A 348 17.03 -14.00 -15.16
N GLN A 349 18.19 -13.41 -15.40
CA GLN A 349 18.32 -12.24 -16.25
C GLN A 349 17.96 -12.63 -17.69
N ALA A 350 16.89 -12.06 -18.23
CA ALA A 350 16.63 -12.04 -19.65
C ALA A 350 16.99 -10.66 -20.21
N ALA A 351 18.01 -10.66 -21.08
CA ALA A 351 18.47 -9.47 -21.78
C ALA A 351 17.38 -8.95 -22.71
N GLY A 352 17.03 -7.66 -22.58
CA GLY A 352 16.18 -6.96 -23.54
C GLY A 352 16.91 -6.75 -24.85
N ALA A 353 16.50 -7.48 -25.89
CA ALA A 353 16.95 -7.22 -27.26
C ALA A 353 16.12 -6.06 -27.83
N ALA A 354 16.81 -5.08 -28.41
CA ALA A 354 16.20 -3.97 -29.13
C ALA A 354 15.41 -4.48 -30.35
N VAL A 355 14.08 -4.32 -30.32
CA VAL A 355 13.18 -4.64 -31.44
C VAL A 355 12.91 -3.35 -32.22
N GLU A 356 13.87 -2.89 -33.01
CA GLU A 356 13.65 -1.72 -33.89
C GLU A 356 13.20 -2.10 -35.31
N ASN A 357 13.28 -3.38 -35.74
CA ASN A 357 12.90 -3.85 -37.07
C ASN A 357 11.91 -5.04 -37.04
N GLY A 358 11.03 -5.13 -36.07
CA GLY A 358 10.05 -6.20 -35.95
C GLY A 358 8.70 -5.92 -36.63
N ASP A 359 7.84 -6.96 -36.74
CA ASP A 359 6.43 -6.84 -37.14
C ASP A 359 5.76 -5.68 -36.36
N VAL A 360 4.92 -4.91 -37.06
CA VAL A 360 4.21 -3.74 -36.50
C VAL A 360 3.46 -4.08 -35.19
N LEU A 361 2.90 -5.30 -35.09
CA LEU A 361 2.20 -5.76 -33.87
C LEU A 361 3.17 -5.99 -32.68
N ALA A 362 4.37 -6.48 -32.96
CA ALA A 362 5.40 -6.61 -31.90
C ALA A 362 5.91 -5.25 -31.41
N ARG A 363 6.08 -4.29 -32.34
CA ARG A 363 6.41 -2.89 -32.01
C ARG A 363 5.30 -2.21 -31.21
N LEU A 364 4.05 -2.53 -31.55
CA LEU A 364 2.86 -2.04 -30.85
C LEU A 364 2.80 -2.57 -29.40
N ALA A 365 2.99 -3.88 -29.20
CA ALA A 365 3.07 -4.49 -27.86
C ALA A 365 4.16 -3.82 -27.01
N ALA A 366 5.38 -3.70 -27.55
CA ALA A 366 6.49 -3.06 -26.85
C ALA A 366 6.27 -1.55 -26.55
N ALA A 367 5.50 -0.84 -27.39
CA ALA A 367 5.15 0.55 -27.14
C ALA A 367 4.08 0.68 -26.05
N LEU A 368 3.14 -0.27 -26.00
CA LEU A 368 2.11 -0.35 -24.94
C LEU A 368 2.72 -0.67 -23.59
N GLU A 369 3.62 -1.67 -23.49
CA GLU A 369 4.36 -2.00 -22.27
C GLU A 369 5.10 -0.78 -21.66
N LYS A 370 5.57 0.13 -22.54
CA LYS A 370 6.26 1.36 -22.15
C LYS A 370 5.31 2.54 -21.88
N GLY A 371 4.01 2.36 -22.00
CA GLY A 371 3.02 3.42 -21.81
C GLY A 371 3.09 4.57 -22.83
N GLN A 372 3.65 4.33 -24.05
CA GLN A 372 3.90 5.36 -25.06
C GLN A 372 2.64 5.62 -25.91
N GLN A 373 1.62 6.25 -25.34
CA GLN A 373 0.30 6.41 -25.96
C GLN A 373 0.35 6.95 -27.39
N LYS A 374 1.09 8.03 -27.65
CA LYS A 374 1.21 8.61 -29.00
C LYS A 374 1.76 7.61 -30.02
N LYS A 375 2.75 6.82 -29.58
CA LYS A 375 3.38 5.79 -30.43
C LYS A 375 2.45 4.60 -30.62
N VAL A 376 1.71 4.19 -29.59
CA VAL A 376 0.68 3.14 -29.69
C VAL A 376 -0.37 3.51 -30.74
N LEU A 377 -0.93 4.71 -30.68
CA LEU A 377 -1.92 5.18 -31.66
C LEU A 377 -1.34 5.25 -33.07
N ALA A 378 -0.11 5.75 -33.23
CA ALA A 378 0.57 5.79 -34.53
C ALA A 378 0.79 4.38 -35.09
N LEU A 379 1.21 3.42 -34.28
CA LEU A 379 1.42 2.03 -34.67
C LEU A 379 0.10 1.29 -34.97
N CYS A 380 -1.00 1.62 -34.30
CA CYS A 380 -2.33 1.12 -34.64
C CYS A 380 -2.73 1.57 -36.05
N ARG A 381 -2.52 2.83 -36.40
CA ARG A 381 -2.81 3.37 -37.75
C ARG A 381 -1.89 2.76 -38.80
N GLU A 382 -0.60 2.66 -38.53
CA GLU A 382 0.37 1.99 -39.41
C GLU A 382 -0.03 0.53 -39.68
N ALA A 383 -0.49 -0.20 -38.67
CA ALA A 383 -0.96 -1.57 -38.81
C ALA A 383 -2.22 -1.67 -39.68
N LEU A 384 -3.16 -0.74 -39.54
CA LEU A 384 -4.34 -0.64 -40.39
C LEU A 384 -3.97 -0.35 -41.86
N GLU A 385 -3.02 0.56 -42.13
CA GLU A 385 -2.50 0.88 -43.45
C GLU A 385 -1.77 -0.32 -44.10
N GLN A 386 -1.14 -1.16 -43.29
CA GLN A 386 -0.53 -2.44 -43.74
C GLN A 386 -1.56 -3.55 -43.96
N GLY A 387 -2.87 -3.27 -43.83
CA GLY A 387 -3.95 -4.21 -44.07
C GLY A 387 -4.23 -5.18 -42.93
N ARG A 388 -3.69 -4.92 -41.70
CA ARG A 388 -4.07 -5.66 -40.49
C ARG A 388 -5.49 -5.31 -40.09
N THR A 389 -6.25 -6.31 -39.72
CA THR A 389 -7.61 -6.10 -39.21
C THR A 389 -7.56 -5.51 -37.79
N PRO A 390 -8.57 -4.70 -37.38
CA PRO A 390 -8.67 -4.23 -36.00
C PRO A 390 -8.58 -5.34 -34.97
N GLN A 391 -9.10 -6.53 -35.26
CA GLN A 391 -9.04 -7.70 -34.38
C GLN A 391 -7.61 -8.27 -34.25
N GLU A 392 -6.81 -8.28 -35.31
CA GLU A 392 -5.40 -8.69 -35.28
C GLU A 392 -4.57 -7.68 -34.47
N ILE A 393 -4.84 -6.38 -34.64
CA ILE A 393 -4.18 -5.31 -33.88
C ILE A 393 -4.50 -5.44 -32.37
N LEU A 394 -5.76 -5.68 -32.04
CA LEU A 394 -6.20 -5.88 -30.67
C LEU A 394 -5.52 -7.11 -30.04
N SER A 395 -5.63 -8.28 -30.70
CA SER A 395 -5.14 -9.54 -30.11
C SER A 395 -3.61 -9.69 -30.16
N GLY A 396 -3.00 -9.40 -31.33
CA GLY A 396 -1.57 -9.61 -31.58
C GLY A 396 -0.65 -8.47 -31.10
N GLY A 397 -1.21 -7.28 -30.89
CA GLY A 397 -0.48 -6.11 -30.43
C GLY A 397 -0.86 -5.71 -29.01
N LEU A 398 -2.08 -5.21 -28.82
CA LEU A 398 -2.49 -4.58 -27.56
C LEU A 398 -2.65 -5.60 -26.42
N ILE A 399 -3.44 -6.67 -26.60
CA ILE A 399 -3.65 -7.70 -25.56
C ILE A 399 -2.33 -8.43 -25.24
N ARG A 400 -1.52 -8.71 -26.28
CA ARG A 400 -0.21 -9.30 -26.09
C ARG A 400 0.66 -8.42 -25.19
N GLY A 401 0.79 -7.12 -25.48
CA GLY A 401 1.56 -6.20 -24.66
C GLY A 401 1.06 -6.10 -23.20
N MET A 402 -0.27 -6.13 -22.99
CA MET A 402 -0.83 -6.19 -21.64
C MET A 402 -0.48 -7.48 -20.90
N ASN A 403 -0.50 -8.63 -21.59
CA ASN A 403 -0.13 -9.91 -20.98
C ASN A 403 1.37 -9.95 -20.63
N ASP A 404 2.25 -9.51 -21.54
CA ASP A 404 3.69 -9.46 -21.32
C ASP A 404 4.03 -8.53 -20.14
N LEU A 405 3.33 -7.38 -20.04
CA LEU A 405 3.45 -6.46 -18.90
C LEU A 405 2.90 -7.07 -17.61
N GLY A 406 1.79 -7.82 -17.67
CA GLY A 406 1.23 -8.54 -16.53
C GLY A 406 2.17 -9.60 -15.97
N GLU A 407 2.86 -10.34 -16.84
CA GLU A 407 3.92 -11.28 -16.41
C GLU A 407 5.12 -10.57 -15.78
N ALA A 408 5.50 -9.40 -16.31
CA ALA A 408 6.55 -8.58 -15.74
C ALA A 408 6.16 -8.04 -14.36
N PHE A 409 4.89 -7.65 -14.17
CA PHE A 409 4.34 -7.18 -12.91
C PHE A 409 4.33 -8.30 -11.86
N SER A 410 3.82 -9.49 -12.18
CA SER A 410 3.85 -10.67 -11.29
C SER A 410 5.27 -11.10 -10.91
N ALA A 411 6.25 -10.79 -11.75
CA ALA A 411 7.67 -11.06 -11.49
C ALA A 411 8.42 -9.88 -10.82
N ASN A 412 7.72 -8.85 -10.32
CA ASN A 412 8.27 -7.62 -9.74
C ASN A 412 9.27 -6.88 -10.68
N ARG A 413 9.07 -6.98 -11.99
CA ARG A 413 9.85 -6.28 -13.04
C ARG A 413 9.12 -5.08 -13.64
N ALA A 414 7.82 -4.98 -13.43
CA ALA A 414 6.97 -3.83 -13.70
C ALA A 414 6.23 -3.43 -12.43
N PHE A 415 5.78 -2.19 -12.34
CA PHE A 415 5.16 -1.61 -11.17
C PHE A 415 3.80 -0.98 -11.54
N VAL A 416 3.06 -0.51 -10.54
CA VAL A 416 1.70 0.03 -10.74
C VAL A 416 1.65 1.14 -11.81
N PRO A 417 2.59 2.11 -11.85
CA PRO A 417 2.55 3.15 -12.88
C PRO A 417 2.59 2.62 -14.32
N GLU A 418 3.45 1.63 -14.61
CA GLU A 418 3.53 1.06 -15.96
C GLU A 418 2.22 0.38 -16.36
N MET A 419 1.57 -0.31 -15.41
CA MET A 419 0.26 -0.93 -15.63
C MET A 419 -0.81 0.12 -15.98
N LEU A 420 -0.86 1.22 -15.22
CA LEU A 420 -1.79 2.32 -15.43
C LEU A 420 -1.57 3.02 -16.78
N MET A 421 -0.32 3.28 -17.14
CA MET A 421 0.06 3.88 -18.42
C MET A 421 -0.33 2.99 -19.61
N ALA A 422 -0.07 1.70 -19.53
CA ALA A 422 -0.45 0.73 -20.55
C ALA A 422 -1.97 0.63 -20.72
N ALA A 423 -2.73 0.67 -19.61
CA ALA A 423 -4.19 0.68 -19.63
C ALA A 423 -4.75 1.94 -20.30
N ARG A 424 -4.18 3.12 -20.02
CA ARG A 424 -4.54 4.36 -20.74
C ARG A 424 -4.26 4.24 -22.24
N CYS A 425 -3.12 3.64 -22.63
CA CYS A 425 -2.81 3.36 -24.03
C CYS A 425 -3.85 2.43 -24.66
N MET A 426 -4.21 1.34 -23.97
CA MET A 426 -5.22 0.38 -24.41
C MET A 426 -6.58 1.06 -24.63
N THR A 427 -7.05 1.85 -23.65
CA THR A 427 -8.33 2.57 -23.73
C THR A 427 -8.34 3.53 -24.92
N ALA A 428 -7.27 4.30 -25.14
CA ALA A 428 -7.16 5.22 -26.25
C ALA A 428 -7.15 4.48 -27.61
N ALA A 429 -6.39 3.38 -27.73
CA ALA A 429 -6.34 2.56 -28.93
C ALA A 429 -7.69 1.91 -29.25
N LEU A 430 -8.39 1.39 -28.22
CA LEU A 430 -9.75 0.85 -28.36
C LEU A 430 -10.74 1.92 -28.84
N GLY A 431 -10.59 3.17 -28.42
CA GLY A 431 -11.38 4.29 -28.91
C GLY A 431 -11.28 4.48 -30.42
N GLU A 432 -10.09 4.28 -31.02
CA GLU A 432 -9.88 4.34 -32.48
C GLU A 432 -10.30 3.04 -33.21
N LEU A 433 -10.11 1.88 -32.59
CA LEU A 433 -10.39 0.59 -33.24
C LEU A 433 -11.87 0.18 -33.19
N LYS A 434 -12.59 0.45 -32.10
CA LYS A 434 -14.01 0.09 -31.93
C LYS A 434 -14.93 0.53 -33.10
N PRO A 435 -14.86 1.76 -33.60
CA PRO A 435 -15.67 2.18 -34.75
C PRO A 435 -15.42 1.36 -36.03
N LEU A 436 -14.19 0.85 -36.19
CA LEU A 436 -13.79 0.05 -37.36
C LEU A 436 -14.19 -1.43 -37.20
N MET A 437 -14.57 -1.86 -36.00
CA MET A 437 -15.02 -3.22 -35.68
C MET A 437 -16.55 -3.39 -35.84
N THR A 438 -17.31 -2.31 -36.07
CA THR A 438 -18.78 -2.29 -36.15
C THR A 438 -19.40 -2.93 -37.39
N GLY A 439 -18.67 -3.78 -38.11
CA GLY A 439 -19.20 -4.64 -39.19
C GLY A 439 -19.42 -6.11 -38.81
N GLY A 440 -19.08 -6.51 -37.58
CA GLY A 440 -19.23 -7.88 -37.10
C GLY A 440 -18.74 -8.01 -35.68
N ASN A 441 -19.64 -8.38 -34.76
CA ASN A 441 -19.45 -8.76 -33.37
C ASN A 441 -17.97 -8.78 -32.94
N ALA A 442 -17.48 -7.68 -32.32
CA ALA A 442 -16.32 -7.76 -31.47
C ALA A 442 -16.71 -8.73 -30.33
N LYS A 443 -16.32 -9.99 -30.44
CA LYS A 443 -16.55 -10.98 -29.39
C LYS A 443 -15.72 -10.54 -28.19
N THR A 444 -16.34 -9.83 -27.25
CA THR A 444 -15.82 -9.76 -25.89
C THR A 444 -15.63 -11.18 -25.38
N VAL A 445 -14.57 -11.43 -24.65
CA VAL A 445 -14.35 -12.75 -24.04
C VAL A 445 -15.51 -13.13 -23.13
N GLY A 446 -16.17 -12.12 -22.54
CA GLY A 446 -17.34 -12.24 -21.67
C GLY A 446 -17.46 -11.01 -20.77
N ARG A 447 -18.37 -11.06 -19.80
CA ARG A 447 -18.64 -9.98 -18.85
C ARG A 447 -18.27 -10.37 -17.45
N ALA A 448 -17.70 -9.43 -16.70
CA ALA A 448 -17.42 -9.52 -15.27
C ALA A 448 -17.97 -8.29 -14.54
N CYS A 449 -18.46 -8.45 -13.34
CA CYS A 449 -18.64 -7.33 -12.42
C CYS A 449 -17.58 -7.41 -11.32
N ILE A 450 -17.04 -6.25 -10.92
CA ILE A 450 -16.00 -6.14 -9.90
C ILE A 450 -16.37 -5.06 -8.90
N GLY A 451 -16.05 -5.28 -7.63
CA GLY A 451 -16.25 -4.29 -6.57
C GLY A 451 -15.46 -4.61 -5.33
N THR A 452 -15.26 -3.61 -4.49
CA THR A 452 -14.78 -3.80 -3.13
C THR A 452 -15.99 -4.00 -2.22
N VAL A 453 -15.96 -5.03 -1.38
CA VAL A 453 -17.11 -5.44 -0.56
C VAL A 453 -17.53 -4.38 0.45
N ARG A 454 -18.75 -4.50 0.96
CA ARG A 454 -19.34 -3.58 1.93
C ARG A 454 -18.45 -3.38 3.15
N GLY A 455 -18.34 -2.12 3.60
CA GLY A 455 -17.52 -1.71 4.72
C GLY A 455 -16.03 -1.53 4.37
N ASP A 456 -15.64 -1.75 3.11
CA ASP A 456 -14.27 -1.61 2.65
C ASP A 456 -14.19 -0.54 1.53
N MET A 457 -13.31 0.43 1.71
CA MET A 457 -13.14 1.57 0.80
C MET A 457 -11.87 1.49 -0.06
N HIS A 458 -11.09 0.40 0.07
CA HIS A 458 -9.85 0.24 -0.67
C HIS A 458 -10.13 -0.14 -2.12
N ASP A 459 -9.60 0.62 -3.06
CA ASP A 459 -9.88 0.46 -4.50
C ASP A 459 -8.66 0.11 -5.36
N ILE A 460 -7.43 0.32 -4.86
CA ILE A 460 -6.19 0.15 -5.63
C ILE A 460 -6.09 -1.27 -6.21
N GLY A 461 -6.22 -2.29 -5.39
CA GLY A 461 -6.15 -3.69 -5.84
C GLY A 461 -7.28 -4.04 -6.81
N LYS A 462 -8.49 -3.58 -6.52
CA LYS A 462 -9.68 -3.76 -7.37
C LYS A 462 -9.48 -3.11 -8.74
N ASN A 463 -8.99 -1.86 -8.77
CA ASN A 463 -8.76 -1.12 -10.00
C ASN A 463 -7.68 -1.79 -10.86
N LEU A 464 -6.63 -2.33 -10.25
CA LEU A 464 -5.61 -3.07 -10.97
C LEU A 464 -6.16 -4.35 -11.62
N VAL A 465 -7.01 -5.11 -10.89
CA VAL A 465 -7.70 -6.30 -11.46
C VAL A 465 -8.63 -5.89 -12.60
N LYS A 466 -9.42 -4.82 -12.44
CA LYS A 466 -10.27 -4.26 -13.50
C LYS A 466 -9.47 -3.98 -14.76
N ILE A 467 -8.36 -3.24 -14.65
CA ILE A 467 -7.48 -2.87 -15.76
C ILE A 467 -6.97 -4.11 -16.49
N MET A 468 -6.54 -5.13 -15.74
CA MET A 468 -6.05 -6.37 -16.32
C MET A 468 -7.15 -7.18 -17.02
N LEU A 469 -8.36 -7.19 -16.48
CA LEU A 469 -9.53 -7.82 -17.10
C LEU A 469 -9.89 -7.12 -18.42
N GLU A 470 -10.01 -5.79 -18.39
CA GLU A 470 -10.31 -4.97 -19.59
C GLU A 470 -9.22 -5.15 -20.66
N GLY A 471 -7.95 -5.09 -20.25
CA GLY A 471 -6.79 -5.36 -21.11
C GLY A 471 -6.77 -6.75 -21.71
N SER A 472 -7.41 -7.73 -21.07
CA SER A 472 -7.55 -9.10 -21.58
C SER A 472 -8.81 -9.33 -22.43
N GLY A 473 -9.57 -8.27 -22.74
CA GLY A 473 -10.75 -8.30 -23.58
C GLY A 473 -12.06 -8.69 -22.85
N VAL A 474 -12.09 -8.62 -21.54
CA VAL A 474 -13.29 -8.80 -20.72
C VAL A 474 -14.03 -7.47 -20.60
N GLU A 475 -15.34 -7.46 -20.79
CA GLU A 475 -16.19 -6.30 -20.50
C GLU A 475 -16.42 -6.23 -18.99
N VAL A 476 -15.87 -5.19 -18.32
CA VAL A 476 -15.92 -5.06 -16.87
C VAL A 476 -16.95 -4.02 -16.44
N ILE A 477 -17.82 -4.40 -15.50
CA ILE A 477 -18.76 -3.52 -14.83
C ILE A 477 -18.20 -3.23 -13.44
N ASP A 478 -17.66 -2.04 -13.25
CA ASP A 478 -17.11 -1.60 -11.98
C ASP A 478 -18.23 -1.12 -11.07
N LEU A 479 -18.39 -1.76 -9.93
CA LEU A 479 -19.39 -1.44 -8.91
C LEU A 479 -18.86 -0.41 -7.89
N GLY A 480 -17.56 -0.08 -7.96
CA GLY A 480 -16.92 0.83 -7.01
C GLY A 480 -16.50 0.13 -5.71
N VAL A 481 -16.60 0.88 -4.61
CA VAL A 481 -16.26 0.45 -3.25
C VAL A 481 -17.50 0.41 -2.36
N ASP A 482 -17.40 -0.18 -1.19
CA ASP A 482 -18.53 -0.33 -0.24
C ASP A 482 -19.77 -1.01 -0.88
N VAL A 483 -19.53 -2.02 -1.71
CA VAL A 483 -20.56 -2.68 -2.52
C VAL A 483 -21.24 -3.77 -1.71
N THR A 484 -22.56 -3.69 -1.61
CA THR A 484 -23.32 -4.72 -0.88
C THR A 484 -23.38 -6.04 -1.64
N PRO A 485 -23.48 -7.19 -0.97
CA PRO A 485 -23.65 -8.49 -1.61
C PRO A 485 -24.81 -8.56 -2.60
N GLU A 486 -25.91 -7.85 -2.32
CA GLU A 486 -27.08 -7.75 -3.17
C GLU A 486 -26.74 -7.05 -4.51
N GLN A 487 -25.94 -5.96 -4.47
CA GLN A 487 -25.53 -5.23 -5.67
C GLN A 487 -24.66 -6.09 -6.60
N PHE A 488 -23.75 -6.91 -6.06
CA PHE A 488 -22.97 -7.87 -6.85
C PHE A 488 -23.88 -8.86 -7.58
N VAL A 489 -24.80 -9.51 -6.84
CA VAL A 489 -25.65 -10.56 -7.39
C VAL A 489 -26.69 -10.00 -8.37
N GLU A 490 -27.30 -8.86 -8.07
CA GLU A 490 -28.25 -8.20 -8.96
C GLU A 490 -27.58 -7.73 -10.26
N THR A 491 -26.37 -7.16 -10.16
CA THR A 491 -25.63 -6.72 -11.34
C THR A 491 -25.23 -7.89 -12.21
N ALA A 492 -24.71 -8.97 -11.61
CA ALA A 492 -24.33 -10.17 -12.34
C ALA A 492 -25.53 -10.75 -13.10
N LYS A 493 -26.70 -10.82 -12.46
CA LYS A 493 -27.94 -11.30 -13.06
C LYS A 493 -28.45 -10.38 -14.19
N ARG A 494 -28.53 -9.07 -13.93
CA ARG A 494 -29.07 -8.08 -14.87
C ARG A 494 -28.17 -7.91 -16.11
N GLN A 495 -26.86 -7.96 -15.93
CA GLN A 495 -25.88 -7.72 -16.96
C GLN A 495 -25.32 -9.02 -17.58
N HIS A 496 -25.83 -10.18 -17.14
CA HIS A 496 -25.36 -11.50 -17.60
C HIS A 496 -23.85 -11.67 -17.47
N CYS A 497 -23.28 -11.31 -16.31
CA CYS A 497 -21.87 -11.51 -16.02
C CYS A 497 -21.58 -13.00 -15.79
N GLY A 498 -20.52 -13.52 -16.39
CA GLY A 498 -20.01 -14.87 -16.11
C GLY A 498 -19.05 -14.90 -14.91
N VAL A 499 -18.56 -13.72 -14.47
CA VAL A 499 -17.65 -13.58 -13.35
C VAL A 499 -18.14 -12.49 -12.39
N ILE A 500 -18.10 -12.79 -11.09
CA ILE A 500 -18.22 -11.83 -9.99
C ILE A 500 -16.88 -11.76 -9.29
N ALA A 501 -16.22 -10.60 -9.28
CA ALA A 501 -14.93 -10.40 -8.63
C ALA A 501 -15.10 -9.53 -7.38
N CYS A 502 -14.79 -10.08 -6.22
CA CYS A 502 -14.90 -9.41 -4.92
C CYS A 502 -13.51 -9.08 -4.37
N SER A 503 -13.28 -7.82 -4.02
CA SER A 503 -12.04 -7.35 -3.37
C SER A 503 -12.30 -7.01 -1.90
N SER A 504 -11.37 -7.35 -1.01
CA SER A 504 -11.36 -6.94 0.39
C SER A 504 -9.95 -6.79 0.91
N LEU A 505 -9.66 -5.67 1.58
CA LEU A 505 -8.36 -5.44 2.22
C LEU A 505 -8.43 -5.62 3.74
N LEU A 506 -9.63 -5.58 4.33
CA LEU A 506 -9.84 -5.67 5.77
C LEU A 506 -10.31 -7.08 6.16
N THR A 507 -9.72 -7.66 7.20
CA THR A 507 -10.18 -8.94 7.77
C THR A 507 -11.63 -8.87 8.26
N THR A 508 -12.06 -7.69 8.72
CA THR A 508 -13.43 -7.44 9.21
C THR A 508 -14.50 -7.49 8.11
N THR A 509 -14.11 -7.27 6.85
CA THR A 509 -15.03 -7.22 5.70
C THR A 509 -15.05 -8.51 4.86
N MET A 510 -14.14 -9.45 5.13
CA MET A 510 -14.09 -10.75 4.43
C MET A 510 -15.44 -11.51 4.49
N GLY A 511 -16.19 -11.37 5.59
CA GLY A 511 -17.49 -12.00 5.76
C GLY A 511 -18.52 -11.61 4.69
N GLU A 512 -18.40 -10.43 4.08
CA GLU A 512 -19.28 -9.97 3.00
C GLU A 512 -19.09 -10.80 1.72
N MET A 513 -17.87 -11.29 1.44
CA MET A 513 -17.62 -12.22 0.32
C MET A 513 -18.41 -13.53 0.47
N ARG A 514 -18.46 -14.07 1.70
CA ARG A 514 -19.30 -15.25 2.02
C ARG A 514 -20.77 -14.98 1.74
N ARG A 515 -21.27 -13.78 2.06
CA ARG A 515 -22.63 -13.36 1.78
C ARG A 515 -22.92 -13.29 0.28
N VAL A 516 -21.96 -12.80 -0.54
CA VAL A 516 -22.09 -12.81 -2.01
C VAL A 516 -22.29 -14.25 -2.52
N VAL A 517 -21.48 -15.21 -2.04
CA VAL A 517 -21.62 -16.63 -2.43
C VAL A 517 -22.99 -17.18 -2.02
N THR A 518 -23.43 -16.87 -0.81
CA THR A 518 -24.74 -17.34 -0.29
C THR A 518 -25.89 -16.77 -1.11
N LEU A 519 -25.90 -15.46 -1.34
CA LEU A 519 -26.93 -14.79 -2.13
C LEU A 519 -26.95 -15.25 -3.60
N ALA A 520 -25.79 -15.54 -4.19
CA ALA A 520 -25.74 -16.10 -5.55
C ALA A 520 -26.42 -17.47 -5.64
N ARG A 521 -26.32 -18.30 -4.57
CA ARG A 521 -27.08 -19.57 -4.46
C ARG A 521 -28.57 -19.32 -4.31
N GLU A 522 -28.97 -18.44 -3.41
CA GLU A 522 -30.38 -18.10 -3.17
C GLU A 522 -31.04 -17.49 -4.40
N ALA A 523 -30.31 -16.68 -5.17
CA ALA A 523 -30.77 -16.08 -6.42
C ALA A 523 -30.79 -17.04 -7.62
N GLY A 524 -30.31 -18.29 -7.47
CA GLY A 524 -30.29 -19.32 -8.50
C GLY A 524 -29.29 -19.06 -9.64
N ILE A 525 -28.26 -18.23 -9.42
CA ILE A 525 -27.24 -17.92 -10.44
C ILE A 525 -25.88 -18.55 -10.14
N ARG A 526 -25.72 -19.25 -9.02
CA ARG A 526 -24.44 -19.78 -8.57
C ARG A 526 -23.72 -20.66 -9.61
N ASP A 527 -24.46 -21.46 -10.36
CA ASP A 527 -23.92 -22.33 -11.40
C ASP A 527 -23.65 -21.60 -12.73
N GLN A 528 -24.12 -20.36 -12.86
CA GLN A 528 -23.98 -19.53 -14.06
C GLN A 528 -22.83 -18.55 -13.94
N VAL A 529 -22.28 -18.34 -12.73
CA VAL A 529 -21.22 -17.38 -12.44
C VAL A 529 -20.05 -18.03 -11.74
N LYS A 530 -18.84 -17.54 -12.00
CA LYS A 530 -17.64 -17.84 -11.23
C LYS A 530 -17.38 -16.69 -10.27
N ILE A 531 -17.25 -17.01 -8.98
CA ILE A 531 -17.02 -16.03 -7.91
C ILE A 531 -15.52 -16.02 -7.58
N PHE A 532 -14.89 -14.90 -7.85
CA PHE A 532 -13.48 -14.63 -7.60
C PHE A 532 -13.34 -13.80 -6.32
N VAL A 533 -12.39 -14.16 -5.49
CA VAL A 533 -12.07 -13.43 -4.27
C VAL A 533 -10.58 -13.08 -4.24
N GLY A 534 -10.26 -11.87 -3.81
CA GLY A 534 -8.89 -11.38 -3.72
C GLY A 534 -8.75 -10.21 -2.76
N GLY A 535 -7.51 -9.92 -2.40
CA GLY A 535 -7.14 -8.87 -1.45
C GLY A 535 -6.15 -9.40 -0.42
N ALA A 536 -5.46 -8.50 0.29
CA ALA A 536 -4.33 -8.86 1.15
C ALA A 536 -4.63 -9.92 2.23
N PRO A 537 -5.79 -9.93 2.92
CA PRO A 537 -6.09 -10.93 3.94
C PRO A 537 -6.68 -12.23 3.36
N ILE A 538 -6.96 -12.27 2.05
CA ILE A 538 -7.63 -13.43 1.43
C ILE A 538 -6.61 -14.52 1.15
N SER A 539 -7.04 -15.77 1.35
CA SER A 539 -6.23 -16.96 1.12
C SER A 539 -7.02 -18.04 0.36
N GLN A 540 -6.32 -19.01 -0.20
CA GLN A 540 -6.97 -20.17 -0.82
C GLN A 540 -7.89 -20.91 0.17
N SER A 541 -7.45 -21.07 1.42
CA SER A 541 -8.27 -21.75 2.44
C SER A 541 -9.57 -21.02 2.73
N PHE A 542 -9.54 -19.68 2.75
CA PHE A 542 -10.76 -18.88 2.90
C PHE A 542 -11.68 -18.99 1.67
N CYS A 543 -11.12 -18.96 0.46
CA CYS A 543 -11.85 -19.17 -0.79
C CYS A 543 -12.62 -20.51 -0.75
N ASP A 544 -11.91 -21.58 -0.37
CA ASP A 544 -12.48 -22.93 -0.27
C ASP A 544 -13.56 -23.01 0.83
N GLU A 545 -13.33 -22.39 1.98
CA GLU A 545 -14.26 -22.35 3.11
C GLU A 545 -15.59 -21.71 2.76
N ILE A 546 -15.55 -20.56 2.07
CA ILE A 546 -16.79 -19.85 1.70
C ILE A 546 -17.47 -20.44 0.47
N GLY A 547 -16.80 -21.32 -0.27
CA GLY A 547 -17.27 -21.94 -1.49
C GLY A 547 -17.25 -20.99 -2.69
N ALA A 548 -16.30 -20.06 -2.75
CA ALA A 548 -15.96 -19.31 -3.94
C ALA A 548 -15.19 -20.20 -4.94
N ASP A 549 -15.06 -19.76 -6.18
CA ASP A 549 -14.46 -20.60 -7.23
C ASP A 549 -12.97 -20.37 -7.40
N VAL A 550 -12.49 -19.12 -7.21
CA VAL A 550 -11.13 -18.75 -7.54
C VAL A 550 -10.59 -17.74 -6.54
N TYR A 551 -9.42 -18.05 -6.01
CA TYR A 551 -8.53 -17.09 -5.35
C TYR A 551 -7.31 -16.86 -6.23
N THR A 552 -6.83 -15.62 -6.31
CA THR A 552 -5.59 -15.28 -7.02
C THR A 552 -4.75 -14.30 -6.20
N GLU A 553 -3.44 -14.53 -6.23
CA GLU A 553 -2.48 -13.74 -5.47
C GLU A 553 -2.25 -12.35 -6.09
N ASP A 554 -2.46 -12.23 -7.41
CA ASP A 554 -2.22 -10.99 -8.15
C ASP A 554 -3.25 -10.72 -9.25
N ALA A 555 -3.27 -9.48 -9.73
CA ALA A 555 -4.23 -9.00 -10.72
C ALA A 555 -4.07 -9.67 -12.10
N ALA A 556 -2.84 -10.02 -12.50
CA ALA A 556 -2.58 -10.69 -13.77
C ALA A 556 -3.08 -12.16 -13.74
N ALA A 557 -2.89 -12.84 -12.61
CA ALA A 557 -3.44 -14.16 -12.38
C ALA A 557 -4.98 -14.14 -12.37
N ALA A 558 -5.59 -13.11 -11.76
CA ALA A 558 -7.04 -12.91 -11.78
C ALA A 558 -7.58 -12.77 -13.21
N ALA A 559 -6.94 -11.96 -14.04
CA ALA A 559 -7.34 -11.76 -15.43
C ALA A 559 -7.21 -13.06 -16.26
N ARG A 560 -6.11 -13.80 -16.13
CA ARG A 560 -5.94 -15.10 -16.81
C ARG A 560 -7.01 -16.11 -16.41
N ALA A 561 -7.28 -16.22 -15.11
CA ALA A 561 -8.31 -17.12 -14.59
C ALA A 561 -9.71 -16.74 -15.07
N ALA A 562 -10.03 -15.44 -15.09
CA ALA A 562 -11.33 -14.94 -15.58
C ALA A 562 -11.52 -15.21 -17.08
N VAL A 563 -10.50 -14.97 -17.90
CA VAL A 563 -10.53 -15.29 -19.34
C VAL A 563 -10.75 -16.79 -19.57
N SER A 564 -10.09 -17.63 -18.77
CA SER A 564 -10.30 -19.09 -18.84
C SER A 564 -11.74 -19.48 -18.45
N ALA A 565 -12.25 -18.91 -17.37
CA ALA A 565 -13.60 -19.16 -16.87
C ALA A 565 -14.72 -18.69 -17.84
N LEU A 566 -14.46 -17.61 -18.59
CA LEU A 566 -15.42 -17.04 -19.56
C LEU A 566 -15.38 -17.71 -20.93
N LYS A 567 -14.32 -18.45 -21.24
CA LYS A 567 -14.21 -19.21 -22.52
C LYS A 567 -14.80 -20.61 -22.43
N GLY A 568 -15.14 -21.07 -21.24
CA GLY A 568 -15.80 -22.32 -20.94
C GLY A 568 -14.93 -23.43 -20.71
#